data_a7afb8cb12a19c4450db97f744322b83
#
_entry.id   a7afb8cb12a19c4450db97f744322b83
#
_cell.length_a   1.000
_cell.length_b   1.000
_cell.length_c   1.000
_cell.angle_alpha   90.00
_cell.angle_beta   90.00
_cell.angle_gamma   90.00
#
_symmetry.space_group_name_H-M   'P 1'
#
loop_
_entity.id
_entity.type
_entity.pdbx_description
1 polymer ?
#
loop_
_entity_poly.entity_id
_entity_poly.type
_entity_poly.pdbx_seq_one_letter_code
_entity_poly.pdbx_strand_id
1 'polypeptide(L)'
;MLDSALEIPGALHAVLVSSDGLLRARSKGVDKDDADKAAAAMSGMQSLSRSLAFFCSRSDLRWQQTLVEFDGGWIFLISAGDGAYLAVSASSDVDMADITFRMQQLVGQLGKVMTAPPRESSVIGP
;
A
#
# COMPACT_ATOMS: atom_id res chain seq x y z
N MET A 1 -9.62 9.92 -1.56
CA MET A 1 -8.44 9.80 -0.69
C MET A 1 -7.23 9.22 -1.41
N LEU A 2 -7.38 8.06 -2.05
CA LEU A 2 -6.24 7.47 -2.75
C LEU A 2 -5.82 8.25 -3.98
N ASP A 3 -6.69 9.07 -4.51
CA ASP A 3 -6.33 9.90 -5.66
C ASP A 3 -5.23 10.90 -5.32
N SER A 4 -5.04 11.21 -4.05
CA SER A 4 -3.92 12.06 -3.64
C SER A 4 -2.56 11.38 -3.87
N ALA A 5 -2.52 10.04 -3.88
CA ALA A 5 -1.30 9.33 -4.23
C ALA A 5 -0.91 9.55 -5.68
N LEU A 6 -1.89 9.83 -6.55
CA LEU A 6 -1.64 10.07 -7.96
C LEU A 6 -1.12 11.46 -8.25
N GLU A 7 -1.08 12.33 -7.23
CA GLU A 7 -0.44 13.64 -7.35
C GLU A 7 1.08 13.53 -7.32
N ILE A 8 1.58 12.35 -6.98
CA ILE A 8 3.01 12.07 -7.06
C ILE A 8 3.40 11.96 -8.54
N PRO A 9 4.37 12.76 -9.00
CA PRO A 9 4.77 12.68 -10.41
C PRO A 9 5.18 11.26 -10.79
N GLY A 10 4.59 10.73 -11.83
CA GLY A 10 4.87 9.37 -12.31
C GLY A 10 3.96 8.29 -11.76
N ALA A 11 3.14 8.59 -10.75
CA ALA A 11 2.20 7.59 -10.22
C ALA A 11 1.04 7.38 -11.19
N LEU A 12 0.62 6.13 -11.35
CA LEU A 12 -0.42 5.75 -12.31
C LEU A 12 -1.70 5.30 -11.62
N HIS A 13 -1.61 4.36 -10.69
CA HIS A 13 -2.77 3.79 -9.98
C HIS A 13 -2.40 3.50 -8.54
N ALA A 14 -3.42 3.47 -7.67
CA ALA A 14 -3.22 3.16 -6.27
C ALA A 14 -4.38 2.30 -5.76
N VAL A 15 -4.05 1.35 -4.89
CA VAL A 15 -5.05 0.54 -4.16
C VAL A 15 -4.63 0.42 -2.71
N LEU A 16 -5.62 0.37 -1.83
CA LEU A 16 -5.42 0.09 -0.41
C LEU A 16 -6.03 -1.28 -0.14
N VAL A 17 -5.26 -2.17 0.48
CA VAL A 17 -5.58 -3.58 0.59
C VAL A 17 -5.45 -4.00 2.05
N SER A 18 -6.37 -4.83 2.53
CA SER A 18 -6.24 -5.43 3.86
C SER A 18 -5.36 -6.67 3.80
N SER A 19 -4.87 -7.11 4.96
CA SER A 19 -3.96 -8.25 5.05
C SER A 19 -4.59 -9.56 4.60
N ASP A 20 -5.92 -9.62 4.58
CA ASP A 20 -6.64 -10.82 4.10
C ASP A 20 -6.99 -10.76 2.62
N GLY A 21 -6.41 -9.81 1.90
CA GLY A 21 -6.54 -9.73 0.44
C GLY A 21 -7.76 -9.00 -0.07
N LEU A 22 -8.47 -8.29 0.80
CA LEU A 22 -9.66 -7.55 0.41
C LEU A 22 -9.32 -6.12 0.05
N LEU A 23 -9.92 -5.64 -1.03
CA LEU A 23 -9.78 -4.26 -1.47
C LEU A 23 -10.48 -3.33 -0.49
N ARG A 24 -9.76 -2.31 -0.02
CA ARG A 24 -10.30 -1.31 0.89
C ARG A 24 -10.59 -0.01 0.18
N ALA A 25 -9.80 0.34 -0.80
CA ALA A 25 -9.99 1.55 -1.59
C ALA A 25 -9.19 1.46 -2.87
N ARG A 26 -9.56 2.22 -3.89
CA ARG A 26 -8.86 2.28 -5.16
C ARG A 26 -8.91 3.69 -5.71
N SER A 27 -7.92 4.04 -6.53
CA SER A 27 -7.95 5.30 -7.24
C SER A 27 -8.95 5.20 -8.42
N LYS A 28 -9.40 6.35 -8.92
CA LYS A 28 -10.50 6.39 -9.89
C LYS A 28 -10.22 5.68 -11.19
N GLY A 29 -8.95 5.66 -11.61
CA GLY A 29 -8.59 5.06 -12.89
C GLY A 29 -8.53 3.54 -12.90
N VAL A 30 -8.72 2.89 -11.76
CA VAL A 30 -8.64 1.44 -11.65
C VAL A 30 -10.04 0.86 -11.64
N ASP A 31 -10.33 -0.02 -12.59
CA ASP A 31 -11.57 -0.77 -12.62
C ASP A 31 -11.66 -1.67 -11.38
N LYS A 32 -12.90 -1.87 -10.88
CA LYS A 32 -13.09 -2.63 -9.64
C LYS A 32 -12.58 -4.07 -9.77
N ASP A 33 -12.83 -4.72 -10.88
CA ASP A 33 -12.37 -6.10 -11.07
C ASP A 33 -10.84 -6.18 -11.09
N ASP A 34 -10.19 -5.23 -11.75
CA ASP A 34 -8.74 -5.16 -11.76
C ASP A 34 -8.20 -4.83 -10.37
N ALA A 35 -8.89 -3.96 -9.63
CA ALA A 35 -8.49 -3.62 -8.27
C ALA A 35 -8.62 -4.83 -7.35
N ASP A 36 -9.67 -5.63 -7.49
CA ASP A 36 -9.85 -6.85 -6.70
C ASP A 36 -8.75 -7.86 -7.00
N LYS A 37 -8.39 -8.02 -8.27
CA LYS A 37 -7.26 -8.88 -8.66
C LYS A 37 -5.95 -8.38 -8.05
N ALA A 38 -5.72 -7.07 -8.14
CA ALA A 38 -4.52 -6.46 -7.59
C ALA A 38 -4.45 -6.68 -6.08
N ALA A 39 -5.58 -6.51 -5.39
CA ALA A 39 -5.63 -6.69 -3.94
C ALA A 39 -5.20 -8.11 -3.54
N ALA A 40 -5.72 -9.11 -4.23
CA ALA A 40 -5.36 -10.50 -3.95
C ALA A 40 -3.87 -10.74 -4.19
N ALA A 41 -3.36 -10.25 -5.32
CA ALA A 41 -1.95 -10.42 -5.68
C ALA A 41 -1.03 -9.69 -4.69
N MET A 42 -1.40 -8.47 -4.29
CA MET A 42 -0.58 -7.68 -3.35
C MET A 42 -0.51 -8.35 -1.98
N SER A 43 -1.63 -8.89 -1.52
CA SER A 43 -1.65 -9.62 -0.24
C SER A 43 -0.74 -10.85 -0.30
N GLY A 44 -0.81 -11.61 -1.40
CA GLY A 44 0.06 -12.76 -1.60
C GLY A 44 1.52 -12.38 -1.68
N MET A 45 1.82 -11.30 -2.41
CA MET A 45 3.18 -10.82 -2.57
C MET A 45 3.78 -10.36 -1.24
N GLN A 46 2.99 -9.66 -0.43
CA GLN A 46 3.42 -9.24 0.90
C GLN A 46 3.70 -10.45 1.79
N SER A 47 2.80 -11.44 1.76
CA SER A 47 2.96 -12.63 2.57
C SER A 47 4.23 -13.41 2.20
N LEU A 48 4.47 -13.58 0.90
CA LEU A 48 5.68 -14.25 0.42
C LEU A 48 6.93 -13.45 0.79
N SER A 49 6.90 -12.13 0.61
CA SER A 49 8.04 -11.27 0.95
C SER A 49 8.37 -11.38 2.43
N ARG A 50 7.36 -11.34 3.28
CA ARG A 50 7.56 -11.43 4.72
C ARG A 50 8.20 -12.76 5.12
N SER A 51 7.85 -13.83 4.42
CA SER A 51 8.37 -15.15 4.73
C SER A 51 9.86 -15.29 4.40
N LEU A 52 10.44 -14.33 3.69
CA LEU A 52 11.84 -14.37 3.26
C LEU A 52 12.80 -13.71 4.24
N ALA A 53 12.33 -13.27 5.41
CA ALA A 53 13.19 -12.62 6.39
C ALA A 53 14.41 -13.49 6.75
N PHE A 54 14.21 -14.82 6.83
CA PHE A 54 15.29 -15.74 7.16
C PHE A 54 16.46 -15.64 6.18
N PHE A 55 16.18 -15.26 4.93
CA PHE A 55 17.20 -15.17 3.90
C PHE A 55 18.14 -13.99 4.14
N CYS A 56 17.76 -13.06 5.00
CA CYS A 56 18.64 -11.99 5.49
C CYS A 56 19.37 -12.43 6.77
N SER A 57 19.43 -13.74 7.03
CA SER A 57 20.07 -14.35 8.18
C SER A 57 19.42 -14.03 9.52
N ARG A 58 18.18 -13.53 9.49
CA ARG A 58 17.40 -13.21 10.68
C ARG A 58 15.92 -13.43 10.37
N SER A 59 15.22 -14.16 11.23
CA SER A 59 13.79 -14.42 11.04
C SER A 59 12.90 -13.43 11.79
N ASP A 60 13.49 -12.55 12.61
CA ASP A 60 12.75 -11.56 13.40
C ASP A 60 12.60 -10.21 12.70
N LEU A 61 13.07 -10.10 11.47
CA LEU A 61 12.99 -8.86 10.71
C LEU A 61 11.55 -8.59 10.27
N ARG A 62 11.16 -7.33 10.34
CA ARG A 62 9.82 -6.90 9.91
C ARG A 62 9.85 -6.52 8.44
N TRP A 63 8.84 -6.98 7.71
CA TRP A 63 8.69 -6.56 6.32
C TRP A 63 8.37 -5.06 6.25
N GLN A 64 9.04 -4.33 5.37
CA GLN A 64 8.84 -2.91 5.19
C GLN A 64 8.17 -2.58 3.86
N GLN A 65 8.69 -3.16 2.77
CA GLN A 65 8.16 -2.86 1.45
C GLN A 65 8.60 -3.92 0.46
N THR A 66 7.85 -4.00 -0.63
CA THR A 66 8.18 -4.84 -1.78
C THR A 66 8.14 -3.98 -3.02
N LEU A 67 9.19 -4.05 -3.82
CA LEU A 67 9.28 -3.31 -5.08
C LEU A 67 9.30 -4.32 -6.23
N VAL A 68 8.49 -4.07 -7.24
CA VAL A 68 8.48 -4.88 -8.45
C VAL A 68 8.79 -3.96 -9.62
N GLU A 69 9.80 -4.30 -10.39
CA GLU A 69 10.17 -3.54 -11.57
C GLU A 69 9.79 -4.32 -12.83
N PHE A 70 9.09 -3.64 -13.73
CA PHE A 70 8.87 -4.09 -15.09
C PHE A 70 9.72 -3.23 -16.00
N ASP A 71 9.88 -3.62 -17.25
CA ASP A 71 10.68 -2.84 -18.18
C ASP A 71 10.06 -1.46 -18.51
N GLY A 72 8.80 -1.27 -18.16
CA GLY A 72 8.11 -0.01 -18.40
C GLY A 72 7.42 0.57 -17.17
N GLY A 73 7.70 0.08 -15.97
CA GLY A 73 7.05 0.60 -14.79
C GLY A 73 7.43 -0.10 -13.51
N TRP A 74 6.87 0.41 -12.41
CA TRP A 74 7.14 -0.07 -11.07
C TRP A 74 5.85 -0.32 -10.31
N ILE A 75 5.91 -1.22 -9.35
CA ILE A 75 4.87 -1.33 -8.31
C ILE A 75 5.56 -1.22 -6.97
N PHE A 76 5.03 -0.35 -6.11
CA PHE A 76 5.51 -0.15 -4.75
C PHE A 76 4.44 -0.65 -3.80
N LEU A 77 4.80 -1.55 -2.90
CA LEU A 77 3.88 -2.10 -1.91
C LEU A 77 4.47 -1.84 -0.53
N ILE A 78 3.78 -1.07 0.31
CA ILE A 78 4.26 -0.72 1.63
C ILE A 78 3.18 -0.96 2.67
N SER A 79 3.60 -1.11 3.92
CA SER A 79 2.67 -1.23 5.05
C SER A 79 1.95 0.10 5.26
N ALA A 80 0.64 0.04 5.45
CA ALA A 80 -0.19 1.22 5.69
C ALA A 80 -0.80 1.22 7.10
N GLY A 81 -0.16 0.51 8.03
CA GLY A 81 -0.66 0.39 9.40
C GLY A 81 -1.39 -0.93 9.60
N ASP A 82 -2.14 -1.04 10.67
CA ASP A 82 -2.72 -2.28 11.17
C ASP A 82 -3.42 -3.12 10.11
N GLY A 83 -2.69 -4.10 9.57
CA GLY A 83 -3.29 -5.05 8.65
C GLY A 83 -3.69 -4.47 7.30
N ALA A 84 -3.07 -3.38 6.88
CA ALA A 84 -3.36 -2.78 5.58
C ALA A 84 -2.07 -2.50 4.81
N TYR A 85 -2.19 -2.48 3.49
CA TYR A 85 -1.07 -2.23 2.58
C TYR A 85 -1.48 -1.23 1.53
N LEU A 86 -0.57 -0.32 1.20
CA LEU A 86 -0.75 0.62 0.10
C LEU A 86 0.10 0.17 -1.07
N ALA A 87 -0.52 0.01 -2.23
CA ALA A 87 0.19 -0.31 -3.47
C ALA A 87 0.01 0.83 -4.46
N VAL A 88 1.10 1.26 -5.07
CA VAL A 88 1.08 2.33 -6.07
C VAL A 88 1.88 1.84 -7.27
N SER A 89 1.29 1.94 -8.47
CA SER A 89 2.03 1.70 -9.71
C SER A 89 2.55 3.01 -10.25
N ALA A 90 3.68 2.95 -10.94
CA ALA A 90 4.36 4.14 -11.43
C ALA A 90 5.03 3.88 -12.76
N SER A 91 5.23 4.94 -13.53
CA SER A 91 5.96 4.87 -14.79
C SER A 91 7.45 4.64 -14.55
N SER A 92 8.16 4.20 -15.60
CA SER A 92 9.58 3.84 -15.49
C SER A 92 10.47 5.03 -15.12
N ASP A 93 10.03 6.25 -15.41
CA ASP A 93 10.81 7.46 -15.14
C ASP A 93 10.48 8.12 -13.80
N VAL A 94 9.74 7.43 -12.94
CA VAL A 94 9.39 7.97 -11.62
C VAL A 94 10.65 8.23 -10.79
N ASP A 95 10.62 9.31 -10.02
CA ASP A 95 11.69 9.60 -9.05
C ASP A 95 11.49 8.68 -7.85
N MET A 96 12.38 7.70 -7.68
CA MET A 96 12.25 6.66 -6.66
C MET A 96 12.26 7.24 -5.24
N ALA A 97 13.13 8.21 -4.99
CA ALA A 97 13.20 8.81 -3.66
C ALA A 97 11.95 9.62 -3.36
N ASP A 98 11.47 10.36 -4.35
CA ASP A 98 10.30 11.22 -4.17
C ASP A 98 9.03 10.38 -3.94
N ILE A 99 8.81 9.35 -4.76
CA ILE A 99 7.60 8.53 -4.61
C ILE A 99 7.61 7.77 -3.29
N THR A 100 8.75 7.25 -2.90
CA THR A 100 8.86 6.52 -1.63
C THR A 100 8.56 7.46 -0.46
N PHE A 101 9.13 8.66 -0.47
CA PHE A 101 8.89 9.64 0.58
C PHE A 101 7.41 10.02 0.67
N ARG A 102 6.80 10.31 -0.48
CA ARG A 102 5.39 10.73 -0.52
C ARG A 102 4.45 9.60 -0.12
N MET A 103 4.77 8.36 -0.50
CA MET A 103 3.99 7.21 -0.07
C MET A 103 4.05 7.05 1.45
N GLN A 104 5.22 7.25 2.06
CA GLN A 104 5.35 7.17 3.51
C GLN A 104 4.55 8.26 4.20
N GLN A 105 4.52 9.45 3.64
CA GLN A 105 3.68 10.54 4.17
C GLN A 105 2.21 10.16 4.09
N LEU A 106 1.77 9.63 2.96
CA LEU A 106 0.38 9.23 2.77
C LEU A 106 0.00 8.13 3.75
N VAL A 107 0.87 7.16 3.96
CA VAL A 107 0.65 6.08 4.91
C VAL A 107 0.49 6.63 6.33
N GLY A 108 1.29 7.62 6.70
CA GLY A 108 1.13 8.26 7.99
C GLY A 108 -0.24 8.88 8.19
N GLN A 109 -0.76 9.51 7.15
CA GLN A 109 -2.10 10.10 7.19
C GLN A 109 -3.19 9.03 7.22
N LEU A 110 -3.05 7.97 6.41
CA LEU A 110 -3.99 6.86 6.39
C LEU A 110 -4.01 6.13 7.73
N GLY A 111 -2.85 5.93 8.33
CA GLY A 111 -2.74 5.29 9.63
C GLY A 111 -3.49 6.03 10.70
N LYS A 112 -3.41 7.35 10.70
CA LYS A 112 -4.15 8.17 11.65
C LYS A 112 -5.66 8.02 11.48
N VAL A 113 -6.11 7.99 10.25
CA VAL A 113 -7.55 7.85 9.96
C VAL A 113 -8.03 6.45 10.36
N MET A 114 -7.25 5.42 10.00
CA MET A 114 -7.66 4.03 10.19
C MET A 114 -7.58 3.57 11.64
N THR A 115 -6.69 4.16 12.43
CA THR A 115 -6.51 3.79 13.83
C THR A 115 -7.22 4.71 14.79
N ALA A 116 -7.83 5.79 14.30
CA ALA A 116 -8.59 6.70 15.15
C ALA A 116 -9.78 5.95 15.76
N PRO A 117 -10.07 6.16 17.06
CA PRO A 117 -11.20 5.48 17.68
C PRO A 117 -12.49 5.91 17.00
N PRO A 118 -13.50 5.03 16.94
CA PRO A 118 -14.80 5.40 16.37
C PRO A 118 -15.39 6.54 17.17
N ARG A 119 -15.96 7.39 16.54
CA ARG A 119 -16.57 8.50 17.26
C ARG A 119 -17.86 8.09 17.89
N GLU A 120 -17.38 7.73 18.06
CA GLU A 120 -18.21 7.31 18.32
C GLU A 120 -18.49 7.08 18.90
N SER A 121 -17.85 6.97 18.86
CA SER A 121 -17.96 6.53 19.28
C SER A 121 -17.72 6.94 19.86
N SER A 122 -17.39 7.13 19.83
CA SER A 122 -17.40 7.31 20.36
C SER A 122 -17.60 7.64 20.83
N VAL A 123 -17.53 7.61 20.80
CA VAL A 123 -18.05 7.66 21.24
C VAL A 123 -18.45 7.65 21.63
N ILE A 124 -18.52 7.55 21.69
CA ILE A 124 -19.12 7.27 22.05
C ILE A 124 -19.42 7.35 22.58
N GLY A 125 -19.36 7.34 22.65
CA GLY A 125 -19.88 7.19 23.06
C GLY A 125 -20.10 7.33 23.57
N PRO A 126 -20.24 7.32 23.85
CA PRO A 126 -20.71 7.08 24.30
C PRO A 126 -21.06 7.04 24.56
#